data_3fb793764c4f37df0df14f5921572318
#
_entry.id   3fb793764c4f37df0df14f5921572318
#
_cell.length_a   1.000
_cell.length_b   1.000
_cell.length_c   1.000
_cell.angle_alpha   90.00
_cell.angle_beta   90.00
_cell.angle_gamma   90.00
#
_symmetry.space_group_name_H-M   'P 1'
#
loop_
_entity.id
_entity.type
_entity.pdbx_description
1 polymer ?
#
loop_
_entity_poly.entity_id
_entity_poly.type
_entity_poly.pdbx_seq_one_letter_code
_entity_poly.pdbx_strand_id
1 'polypeptide(L)'
;MKKRILAFCSALLLGLTVLSGCQSTPAEESSTSSAAPTETAEATATPEATAEPTEAPNAEPANVNLLTGLPTLTDEAVGKRPVAVTLRNMTGSTPQWGIASADVLVEGVTEGTTASLMALYANPDSIAKAGPVGPARDLLLQVALPLNAVPVHIDKNIYASNLLNTLAYQDLDGYHIGKTAFAFDQDRQNAGYAEENCWYTTAELINSGLASYGVSLNGDNTPLFQFGERPAVDPADRSGMNLTITFSPDDIDCLNYDTGTGLYALSNGDGSPVQDADNGQQVGFTNVFVFYASSGIKDDGYTRQYDMTAGTGLYLHGGAWERINWTKEDATGPFAITNEAGETLVVSQGKSFIAIWGGYYGQSISLTAADGSAQTLPDKPALLESGIPDDAAAAAEAEYKAAQEATNAQAELARAQAELPDAQTALEEAQAALDADPENE
;
A
#
# COMPACT_ATOMS: atom_id res chain seq x y z
N MET A 1 14.87 -0.71 52.21
CA MET A 1 13.80 -0.64 53.23
C MET A 1 12.45 -0.83 52.53
N LYS A 2 11.80 -1.95 52.91
CA LYS A 2 10.33 -2.23 52.97
C LYS A 2 9.43 -1.75 51.79
N LYS A 3 9.08 -2.66 50.89
CA LYS A 3 7.80 -3.41 50.71
C LYS A 3 6.54 -2.55 50.84
N ARG A 4 5.69 -2.56 49.81
CA ARG A 4 4.27 -2.89 49.94
C ARG A 4 3.70 -3.33 48.58
N ILE A 5 3.42 -4.63 48.51
CA ILE A 5 2.50 -5.34 47.64
C ILE A 5 1.08 -4.99 48.10
N LEU A 6 0.15 -4.76 47.18
CA LEU A 6 -1.26 -4.99 47.42
C LEU A 6 -1.92 -5.54 46.17
N ALA A 7 -2.20 -6.84 46.25
CA ALA A 7 -3.12 -7.54 45.38
C ALA A 7 -4.56 -7.22 45.77
N PHE A 8 -5.48 -7.14 44.85
CA PHE A 8 -6.91 -7.34 45.05
C PHE A 8 -7.47 -8.25 43.98
N CYS A 9 -7.82 -9.45 44.41
CA CYS A 9 -8.66 -10.43 43.74
C CYS A 9 -10.12 -10.26 44.21
N SER A 10 -11.00 -10.83 43.43
CA SER A 10 -12.38 -11.30 43.72
C SER A 10 -13.48 -10.29 43.38
N ALA A 11 -14.63 -10.68 42.89
CA ALA A 11 -15.33 -11.95 42.61
C ALA A 11 -16.52 -11.68 41.67
N LEU A 12 -16.72 -12.48 40.72
CA LEU A 12 -17.82 -13.42 40.41
C LEU A 12 -19.16 -13.15 41.14
N LEU A 13 -20.22 -12.88 40.36
CA LEU A 13 -21.57 -13.34 40.72
C LEU A 13 -22.45 -13.53 39.47
N LEU A 14 -22.88 -14.76 39.31
CA LEU A 14 -23.91 -15.26 38.43
C LEU A 14 -25.28 -14.65 38.75
N GLY A 15 -26.12 -14.51 37.75
CA GLY A 15 -27.54 -14.29 37.88
C GLY A 15 -28.30 -14.82 36.67
N LEU A 16 -28.60 -16.13 36.70
CA LEU A 16 -29.63 -16.75 35.86
C LEU A 16 -31.00 -16.33 36.38
N THR A 17 -31.90 -15.94 35.48
CA THR A 17 -33.34 -16.18 35.67
C THR A 17 -33.97 -16.56 34.33
N VAL A 18 -34.44 -17.78 34.33
CA VAL A 18 -35.36 -18.44 33.40
C VAL A 18 -36.78 -18.09 33.82
N LEU A 19 -37.71 -17.99 32.90
CA LEU A 19 -39.12 -18.41 32.93
C LEU A 19 -39.82 -17.80 31.70
N SER A 20 -40.13 -18.59 30.69
CA SER A 20 -41.32 -19.47 30.56
C SER A 20 -42.64 -18.72 30.33
N GLY A 21 -43.26 -19.07 29.25
CA GLY A 21 -44.70 -19.22 29.26
C GLY A 21 -45.46 -18.80 28.00
N CYS A 22 -45.78 -19.79 27.17
CA CYS A 22 -47.08 -20.16 26.59
C CYS A 22 -47.74 -19.21 25.59
N GLN A 23 -47.82 -19.59 24.33
CA GLN A 23 -48.83 -20.49 23.68
C GLN A 23 -50.24 -19.91 23.68
N SER A 24 -50.77 -19.68 22.46
CA SER A 24 -52.04 -20.23 21.98
C SER A 24 -52.40 -19.73 20.56
N THR A 25 -52.48 -20.64 19.66
CA THR A 25 -53.39 -20.70 18.54
C THR A 25 -54.74 -21.22 19.11
N PRO A 26 -55.94 -21.25 18.46
CA PRO A 26 -56.19 -21.43 17.03
C PRO A 26 -57.50 -20.78 16.49
N ALA A 27 -57.80 -21.25 15.28
CA ALA A 27 -59.11 -21.59 14.64
C ALA A 27 -59.78 -20.51 13.80
N GLU A 28 -59.91 -20.77 12.51
CA GLU A 28 -61.06 -21.41 11.78
C GLU A 28 -62.21 -20.40 11.63
N GLU A 29 -62.87 -20.26 10.56
CA GLU A 29 -63.54 -21.09 9.55
C GLU A 29 -63.89 -20.19 8.33
N SER A 30 -63.77 -20.65 7.11
CA SER A 30 -64.69 -21.44 6.32
C SER A 30 -65.87 -20.62 5.70
N SER A 31 -66.02 -20.73 4.47
CA SER A 31 -67.10 -21.27 3.67
C SER A 31 -67.31 -20.50 2.36
N THR A 32 -67.19 -21.20 1.35
CA THR A 32 -68.14 -21.89 0.41
C THR A 32 -68.59 -21.08 -0.78
N SER A 33 -68.24 -21.61 -1.92
CA SER A 33 -69.13 -22.24 -2.95
C SER A 33 -69.75 -21.29 -3.99
N SER A 34 -69.49 -21.50 -5.28
CA SER A 34 -70.40 -22.18 -6.19
C SER A 34 -70.02 -22.04 -7.65
N ALA A 35 -69.75 -23.19 -8.26
CA ALA A 35 -70.17 -23.68 -9.58
C ALA A 35 -70.15 -22.78 -10.82
N ALA A 36 -69.55 -23.42 -11.83
CA ALA A 36 -69.50 -23.20 -13.28
C ALA A 36 -70.87 -23.13 -13.99
N PRO A 37 -70.96 -22.75 -15.29
CA PRO A 37 -70.55 -23.69 -16.33
C PRO A 37 -69.87 -23.11 -17.58
N THR A 38 -69.10 -23.96 -18.16
CA THR A 38 -68.64 -24.21 -19.52
C THR A 38 -69.22 -23.40 -20.66
N GLU A 39 -68.37 -22.76 -21.46
CA GLU A 39 -68.52 -22.70 -22.91
C GLU A 39 -67.16 -22.83 -23.61
N THR A 40 -67.15 -23.71 -24.58
CA THR A 40 -66.05 -24.12 -25.44
C THR A 40 -65.90 -23.07 -26.55
N ALA A 41 -64.71 -22.55 -26.76
CA ALA A 41 -64.29 -21.90 -27.99
C ALA A 41 -62.88 -22.31 -28.39
N GLU A 42 -62.78 -22.63 -29.67
CA GLU A 42 -61.64 -23.22 -30.38
C GLU A 42 -60.32 -22.51 -30.23
N ALA A 43 -59.28 -23.30 -30.16
CA ALA A 43 -57.90 -22.89 -30.16
C ALA A 43 -57.46 -22.33 -31.52
N THR A 44 -57.06 -21.06 -31.56
CA THR A 44 -56.21 -20.52 -32.60
C THR A 44 -54.78 -20.48 -32.02
N ALA A 45 -53.91 -21.29 -32.63
CA ALA A 45 -52.48 -21.36 -32.28
C ALA A 45 -51.78 -20.01 -32.55
N THR A 46 -51.44 -19.31 -31.51
CA THR A 46 -50.48 -18.19 -31.56
C THR A 46 -49.06 -18.77 -31.56
N PRO A 47 -48.10 -18.27 -32.38
CA PRO A 47 -46.75 -18.78 -32.37
C PRO A 47 -46.10 -18.50 -31.00
N GLU A 48 -45.53 -19.53 -30.43
CA GLU A 48 -44.70 -19.51 -29.24
C GLU A 48 -43.58 -18.52 -29.43
N ALA A 49 -43.60 -17.43 -28.66
CA ALA A 49 -42.48 -16.48 -28.59
C ALA A 49 -41.28 -17.25 -28.05
N THR A 50 -40.27 -17.44 -28.90
CA THR A 50 -38.94 -17.92 -28.51
C THR A 50 -38.47 -16.98 -27.39
N ALA A 51 -38.34 -17.47 -26.18
CA ALA A 51 -37.72 -16.78 -25.09
C ALA A 51 -36.28 -16.43 -25.53
N GLU A 52 -35.98 -15.14 -25.62
CA GLU A 52 -34.58 -14.68 -25.70
C GLU A 52 -33.81 -15.31 -24.55
N PRO A 53 -32.57 -15.80 -24.79
CA PRO A 53 -31.75 -16.29 -23.69
C PRO A 53 -31.59 -15.14 -22.69
N THR A 54 -32.11 -15.33 -21.49
CA THR A 54 -31.78 -14.51 -20.35
C THR A 54 -30.27 -14.60 -20.19
N GLU A 55 -29.53 -13.53 -20.47
CA GLU A 55 -28.11 -13.47 -20.13
C GLU A 55 -27.99 -13.86 -18.65
N ALA A 56 -27.16 -14.87 -18.41
CA ALA A 56 -26.77 -15.23 -17.05
C ALA A 56 -26.19 -13.97 -16.38
N PRO A 57 -26.45 -13.75 -15.07
CA PRO A 57 -25.85 -12.62 -14.38
C PRO A 57 -24.35 -12.68 -14.65
N ASN A 58 -23.82 -11.56 -15.16
CA ASN A 58 -22.43 -11.40 -15.55
C ASN A 58 -21.57 -11.90 -14.37
N ALA A 59 -20.93 -13.04 -14.52
CA ALA A 59 -19.96 -13.50 -13.54
C ALA A 59 -18.89 -12.41 -13.48
N GLU A 60 -18.53 -11.98 -12.26
CA GLU A 60 -17.41 -11.05 -12.11
C GLU A 60 -16.21 -11.60 -12.87
N PRO A 61 -15.47 -10.74 -13.62
CA PRO A 61 -14.33 -11.21 -14.37
C PRO A 61 -13.36 -11.92 -13.44
N ALA A 62 -12.90 -13.10 -13.83
CA ALA A 62 -11.82 -13.77 -13.13
C ALA A 62 -10.56 -12.90 -13.15
N ASN A 63 -9.68 -13.03 -12.15
CA ASN A 63 -8.36 -12.40 -12.13
C ASN A 63 -8.37 -10.87 -11.95
N VAL A 64 -9.29 -10.35 -11.16
CA VAL A 64 -9.35 -8.92 -10.85
C VAL A 64 -8.16 -8.51 -9.97
N ASN A 65 -7.44 -7.51 -10.42
CA ASN A 65 -6.39 -6.84 -9.66
C ASN A 65 -7.04 -5.94 -8.60
N LEU A 66 -6.85 -6.25 -7.33
CA LEU A 66 -7.48 -5.56 -6.21
C LEU A 66 -6.94 -4.14 -5.97
N LEU A 67 -5.83 -3.76 -6.62
CA LEU A 67 -5.26 -2.41 -6.54
C LEU A 67 -5.79 -1.48 -7.65
N THR A 68 -6.32 -2.05 -8.74
CA THR A 68 -6.78 -1.29 -9.91
C THR A 68 -8.21 -1.57 -10.34
N GLY A 69 -8.83 -2.65 -9.85
CA GLY A 69 -10.14 -3.12 -10.29
C GLY A 69 -10.14 -3.74 -11.70
N LEU A 70 -9.01 -3.80 -12.40
CA LEU A 70 -8.89 -4.32 -13.75
C LEU A 70 -8.68 -5.85 -13.76
N PRO A 71 -9.17 -6.59 -14.76
CA PRO A 71 -8.94 -8.03 -14.89
C PRO A 71 -7.54 -8.33 -15.46
N THR A 72 -6.49 -7.92 -14.76
CA THR A 72 -5.09 -7.95 -15.23
C THR A 72 -4.19 -8.92 -14.49
N LEU A 73 -4.69 -9.64 -13.47
CA LEU A 73 -3.88 -10.64 -12.78
C LEU A 73 -3.70 -11.89 -13.65
N THR A 74 -2.52 -12.51 -13.54
CA THR A 74 -2.33 -13.88 -14.03
C THR A 74 -2.98 -14.88 -13.06
N ASP A 75 -3.27 -16.10 -13.51
CA ASP A 75 -3.86 -17.14 -12.67
C ASP A 75 -3.00 -17.42 -11.42
N GLU A 76 -1.68 -17.34 -11.57
CA GLU A 76 -0.71 -17.56 -10.49
C GLU A 76 -0.70 -16.42 -9.45
N ALA A 77 -1.13 -15.22 -9.84
CA ALA A 77 -1.18 -14.05 -8.96
C ALA A 77 -2.49 -13.95 -8.18
N VAL A 78 -3.53 -14.67 -8.59
CA VAL A 78 -4.82 -14.69 -7.87
C VAL A 78 -4.64 -15.26 -6.47
N GLY A 79 -5.15 -14.56 -5.45
CA GLY A 79 -5.04 -14.96 -4.04
C GLY A 79 -3.64 -14.74 -3.43
N LYS A 80 -2.75 -14.03 -4.15
CA LYS A 80 -1.47 -13.60 -3.58
C LYS A 80 -1.57 -12.22 -2.96
N ARG A 81 -0.80 -12.03 -1.91
CA ARG A 81 -0.60 -10.74 -1.24
C ARG A 81 0.13 -9.79 -2.18
N PRO A 82 -0.26 -8.51 -2.27
CA PRO A 82 0.53 -7.51 -2.97
C PRO A 82 1.92 -7.35 -2.34
N VAL A 83 2.84 -6.76 -3.10
CA VAL A 83 4.15 -6.34 -2.60
C VAL A 83 4.20 -4.81 -2.59
N ALA A 84 4.74 -4.25 -1.49
CA ALA A 84 4.90 -2.82 -1.27
C ALA A 84 6.40 -2.48 -1.19
N VAL A 85 6.97 -1.98 -2.28
CA VAL A 85 8.40 -1.60 -2.33
C VAL A 85 8.56 -0.14 -1.94
N THR A 86 9.28 0.14 -0.86
CA THR A 86 9.64 1.52 -0.52
C THR A 86 10.78 1.99 -1.41
N LEU A 87 10.60 3.14 -2.02
CA LEU A 87 11.54 3.75 -2.94
C LEU A 87 12.13 5.03 -2.34
N ARG A 88 13.39 5.30 -2.64
CA ARG A 88 14.00 6.59 -2.32
C ARG A 88 13.44 7.66 -3.25
N ASN A 89 13.05 8.79 -2.68
CA ASN A 89 12.50 9.94 -3.39
C ASN A 89 13.23 11.24 -3.02
N MET A 90 14.54 11.17 -2.92
CA MET A 90 15.38 12.34 -2.62
C MET A 90 16.05 12.82 -3.90
N THR A 91 16.41 14.10 -3.92
CA THR A 91 17.33 14.65 -4.93
C THR A 91 18.55 13.73 -5.06
N GLY A 92 18.82 13.25 -6.27
CA GLY A 92 19.90 12.29 -6.54
C GLY A 92 19.51 10.82 -6.48
N SER A 93 18.26 10.48 -6.13
CA SER A 93 17.74 9.11 -6.25
C SER A 93 16.94 8.87 -7.54
N THR A 94 16.56 9.94 -8.22
CA THR A 94 15.82 9.88 -9.48
C THR A 94 16.74 9.69 -10.70
N PRO A 95 16.24 9.13 -11.82
CA PRO A 95 14.93 8.48 -11.95
C PRO A 95 14.87 7.13 -11.22
N GLN A 96 13.68 6.77 -10.74
CA GLN A 96 13.43 5.48 -10.09
C GLN A 96 13.13 4.41 -11.13
N TRP A 97 13.35 3.13 -10.73
CA TRP A 97 12.94 1.96 -11.50
C TRP A 97 11.59 1.41 -10.99
N GLY A 98 10.76 0.94 -11.91
CA GLY A 98 9.52 0.20 -11.62
C GLY A 98 8.30 1.07 -11.34
N ILE A 99 8.46 2.39 -11.26
CA ILE A 99 7.36 3.31 -10.92
C ILE A 99 6.25 3.37 -11.97
N ALA A 100 6.55 3.17 -13.25
CA ALA A 100 5.53 3.13 -14.30
C ALA A 100 4.79 1.78 -14.35
N SER A 101 5.39 0.70 -13.84
CA SER A 101 4.74 -0.62 -13.77
C SER A 101 3.92 -0.82 -12.50
N ALA A 102 4.12 -0.02 -11.46
CA ALA A 102 3.35 -0.08 -10.23
C ALA A 102 1.85 0.14 -10.49
N ASP A 103 1.01 -0.58 -9.73
CA ASP A 103 -0.44 -0.39 -9.74
C ASP A 103 -0.84 0.86 -8.96
N VAL A 104 -0.10 1.17 -7.89
CA VAL A 104 -0.30 2.34 -7.04
C VAL A 104 1.05 2.92 -6.65
N LEU A 105 1.18 4.24 -6.71
CA LEU A 105 2.23 4.98 -6.03
C LEU A 105 1.65 5.72 -4.84
N VAL A 106 2.34 5.66 -3.70
CA VAL A 106 1.98 6.38 -2.48
C VAL A 106 3.12 7.27 -2.08
N GLU A 107 2.83 8.54 -1.84
CA GLU A 107 3.82 9.53 -1.47
C GLU A 107 3.39 10.38 -0.27
N GLY A 108 4.35 10.77 0.56
CA GLY A 108 4.12 11.67 1.68
C GLY A 108 5.42 12.03 2.39
N VAL A 109 5.44 13.20 3.04
CA VAL A 109 6.60 13.64 3.82
C VAL A 109 6.71 12.81 5.08
N THR A 110 7.82 12.12 5.24
CA THR A 110 8.05 11.19 6.35
C THR A 110 9.03 11.73 7.38
N GLU A 111 9.98 12.56 6.97
CA GLU A 111 11.03 13.08 7.83
C GLU A 111 11.44 14.48 7.37
N GLY A 112 11.54 15.43 8.29
CA GLY A 112 11.94 16.81 7.95
C GLY A 112 11.11 17.36 6.80
N THR A 113 11.76 17.57 5.65
CA THR A 113 11.15 17.95 4.37
C THR A 113 11.21 16.84 3.31
N THR A 114 11.65 15.64 3.68
CA THR A 114 11.83 14.51 2.76
C THR A 114 10.53 13.76 2.59
N ALA A 115 10.03 13.67 1.36
CA ALA A 115 8.98 12.74 1.00
C ALA A 115 9.56 11.35 0.70
N SER A 116 8.82 10.32 1.06
CA SER A 116 9.12 8.94 0.73
C SER A 116 8.07 8.42 -0.24
N LEU A 117 8.49 7.56 -1.15
CA LEU A 117 7.65 6.96 -2.17
C LEU A 117 7.51 5.46 -1.91
N MET A 118 6.34 4.90 -2.17
CA MET A 118 6.09 3.46 -2.11
C MET A 118 5.34 3.01 -3.36
N ALA A 119 5.85 1.97 -4.01
CA ALA A 119 5.24 1.34 -5.16
C ALA A 119 4.56 0.03 -4.74
N LEU A 120 3.26 -0.11 -5.06
CA LEU A 120 2.46 -1.29 -4.79
C LEU A 120 2.22 -2.08 -6.08
N TYR A 121 2.39 -3.39 -5.99
CA TYR A 121 2.22 -4.32 -7.11
C TYR A 121 1.32 -5.47 -6.67
N ALA A 122 0.17 -5.63 -7.31
CA ALA A 122 -0.74 -6.74 -7.04
C ALA A 122 -0.19 -8.08 -7.58
N ASN A 123 0.60 -8.02 -8.66
CA ASN A 123 1.31 -9.16 -9.19
C ASN A 123 2.82 -9.02 -8.94
N PRO A 124 3.38 -9.62 -7.88
CA PRO A 124 4.82 -9.54 -7.59
C PRO A 124 5.70 -10.06 -8.73
N ASP A 125 5.21 -11.03 -9.52
CA ASP A 125 5.97 -11.64 -10.62
C ASP A 125 6.12 -10.67 -11.82
N SER A 126 5.40 -9.54 -11.84
CA SER A 126 5.52 -8.50 -12.88
C SER A 126 6.65 -7.49 -12.62
N ILE A 127 7.34 -7.56 -11.48
CA ILE A 127 8.37 -6.60 -11.10
C ILE A 127 9.68 -6.93 -11.82
N ALA A 128 9.93 -6.28 -12.96
CA ALA A 128 11.20 -6.44 -13.69
C ALA A 128 12.37 -5.85 -12.88
N LYS A 129 12.23 -4.62 -12.40
CA LYS A 129 13.18 -3.94 -11.52
C LYS A 129 12.43 -2.86 -10.74
N ALA A 130 12.66 -2.76 -9.43
CA ALA A 130 12.10 -1.72 -8.58
C ALA A 130 13.18 -1.13 -7.67
N GLY A 131 13.25 0.19 -7.60
CA GLY A 131 14.27 0.90 -6.83
C GLY A 131 14.49 2.35 -7.29
N PRO A 132 15.47 3.08 -6.69
CA PRO A 132 16.31 2.65 -5.57
C PRO A 132 15.47 2.31 -4.34
N VAL A 133 15.75 1.16 -3.74
CA VAL A 133 15.00 0.73 -2.55
C VAL A 133 15.37 1.59 -1.36
N GLY A 134 14.35 2.14 -0.72
CA GLY A 134 14.46 3.01 0.43
C GLY A 134 14.07 2.35 1.75
N PRO A 135 14.22 3.07 2.86
CA PRO A 135 13.86 2.58 4.18
C PRO A 135 12.35 2.69 4.43
N ALA A 136 11.78 1.71 5.11
CA ALA A 136 10.38 1.74 5.51
C ALA A 136 10.08 2.88 6.51
N ARG A 137 8.91 3.49 6.35
CA ARG A 137 8.36 4.51 7.23
C ARG A 137 6.92 4.16 7.59
N ASP A 138 6.57 4.37 8.83
CA ASP A 138 5.25 4.02 9.37
C ASP A 138 4.08 4.69 8.64
N LEU A 139 4.27 5.90 8.12
CA LEU A 139 3.25 6.57 7.31
C LEU A 139 2.84 5.73 6.08
N LEU A 140 3.83 5.28 5.29
CA LEU A 140 3.55 4.52 4.07
C LEU A 140 3.01 3.13 4.39
N LEU A 141 3.47 2.51 5.47
CA LEU A 141 2.94 1.24 5.95
C LEU A 141 1.44 1.33 6.28
N GLN A 142 0.93 2.49 6.70
CA GLN A 142 -0.51 2.70 6.93
C GLN A 142 -1.38 2.48 5.68
N VAL A 143 -0.80 2.51 4.48
CA VAL A 143 -1.49 2.20 3.22
C VAL A 143 -1.27 0.73 2.82
N ALA A 144 -0.09 0.18 3.05
CA ALA A 144 0.27 -1.19 2.65
C ALA A 144 -0.38 -2.27 3.53
N LEU A 145 -0.41 -2.07 4.85
CA LEU A 145 -0.88 -3.07 5.81
C LEU A 145 -2.36 -3.44 5.65
N PRO A 146 -3.29 -2.51 5.36
CA PRO A 146 -4.70 -2.84 5.08
C PRO A 146 -4.89 -3.79 3.90
N LEU A 147 -3.96 -3.79 2.96
CA LEU A 147 -3.97 -4.64 1.76
C LEU A 147 -3.34 -6.01 2.01
N ASN A 148 -2.92 -6.28 3.25
CA ASN A 148 -2.07 -7.43 3.58
C ASN A 148 -0.81 -7.50 2.70
N ALA A 149 -0.30 -6.36 2.20
CA ALA A 149 0.87 -6.31 1.34
C ALA A 149 2.14 -6.70 2.10
N VAL A 150 3.09 -7.33 1.42
CA VAL A 150 4.42 -7.61 1.98
C VAL A 150 5.30 -6.38 1.79
N PRO A 151 5.73 -5.69 2.87
CA PRO A 151 6.67 -4.59 2.75
C PRO A 151 8.05 -5.09 2.31
N VAL A 152 8.65 -4.40 1.33
CA VAL A 152 10.00 -4.67 0.81
C VAL A 152 10.80 -3.37 0.89
N HIS A 153 11.89 -3.36 1.66
CA HIS A 153 12.65 -2.16 1.94
C HIS A 153 14.08 -2.49 2.38
N ILE A 154 14.92 -1.48 2.45
CA ILE A 154 16.26 -1.58 3.06
C ILE A 154 16.31 -0.60 4.21
N ASP A 155 16.38 -1.13 5.44
CA ASP A 155 16.28 -0.39 6.69
C ASP A 155 14.86 0.13 7.01
N LYS A 156 14.65 0.52 8.26
CA LYS A 156 13.41 1.11 8.77
C LYS A 156 13.69 1.94 10.02
N ASN A 157 12.93 3.01 10.23
CA ASN A 157 13.06 3.76 11.46
C ASN A 157 12.35 3.02 12.63
N ILE A 158 12.56 3.54 13.84
CA ILE A 158 12.01 2.92 15.06
C ILE A 158 10.47 2.84 15.03
N TYR A 159 9.80 3.82 14.43
CA TYR A 159 8.32 3.86 14.38
C TYR A 159 7.76 2.81 13.44
N ALA A 160 8.37 2.62 12.27
CA ALA A 160 8.03 1.55 11.34
C ALA A 160 8.32 0.18 11.98
N SER A 161 9.45 0.04 12.68
CA SER A 161 9.81 -1.17 13.39
C SER A 161 8.82 -1.49 14.51
N ASN A 162 8.46 -0.51 15.35
CA ASN A 162 7.49 -0.72 16.42
C ASN A 162 6.11 -1.09 15.88
N LEU A 163 5.67 -0.47 14.78
CA LEU A 163 4.41 -0.80 14.13
C LEU A 163 4.39 -2.27 13.66
N LEU A 164 5.40 -2.69 12.90
CA LEU A 164 5.50 -4.06 12.39
C LEU A 164 5.63 -5.08 13.52
N ASN A 165 6.45 -4.80 14.53
CA ASN A 165 6.64 -5.69 15.68
C ASN A 165 5.35 -5.83 16.52
N THR A 166 4.65 -4.73 16.77
CA THR A 166 3.38 -4.75 17.54
C THR A 166 2.32 -5.60 16.83
N LEU A 167 2.32 -5.59 15.51
CA LEU A 167 1.39 -6.35 14.69
C LEU A 167 1.90 -7.77 14.39
N ALA A 168 3.12 -8.12 14.81
CA ALA A 168 3.83 -9.34 14.41
C ALA A 168 3.82 -9.52 12.86
N TYR A 169 3.97 -8.42 12.13
CA TYR A 169 3.85 -8.37 10.67
C TYR A 169 5.20 -8.63 10.02
N GLN A 170 5.21 -9.52 9.03
CA GLN A 170 6.44 -9.90 8.32
C GLN A 170 6.74 -8.93 7.18
N ASP A 171 8.02 -8.62 7.02
CA ASP A 171 8.58 -7.77 5.96
C ASP A 171 9.83 -8.40 5.34
N LEU A 172 10.28 -7.88 4.20
CA LEU A 172 11.58 -8.16 3.62
C LEU A 172 12.48 -6.94 3.82
N ASP A 173 13.32 -6.97 4.86
CA ASP A 173 14.25 -5.90 5.18
C ASP A 173 15.67 -6.24 4.69
N GLY A 174 16.15 -5.49 3.69
CA GLY A 174 17.49 -5.66 3.11
C GLY A 174 18.64 -5.46 4.09
N TYR A 175 18.41 -4.78 5.21
CA TYR A 175 19.40 -4.67 6.26
C TYR A 175 19.75 -6.05 6.87
N HIS A 176 18.74 -6.92 6.99
CA HIS A 176 18.92 -8.28 7.52
C HIS A 176 19.15 -9.32 6.42
N ILE A 177 18.51 -9.17 5.27
CA ILE A 177 18.46 -10.17 4.19
C ILE A 177 19.60 -9.97 3.20
N GLY A 178 20.09 -8.73 3.07
CA GLY A 178 21.17 -8.38 2.17
C GLY A 178 20.88 -8.77 0.72
N LYS A 179 21.87 -9.37 0.08
CA LYS A 179 21.83 -9.73 -1.35
C LYS A 179 20.87 -10.86 -1.72
N THR A 180 20.20 -11.50 -0.76
CA THR A 180 19.21 -12.54 -1.04
C THR A 180 17.97 -11.99 -1.74
N ALA A 181 17.53 -10.77 -1.35
CA ALA A 181 16.35 -10.13 -1.91
C ALA A 181 16.66 -8.81 -2.65
N PHE A 182 17.92 -8.38 -2.66
CA PHE A 182 18.33 -7.09 -3.25
C PHE A 182 19.64 -7.26 -4.03
N ALA A 183 19.76 -6.46 -5.09
CA ALA A 183 20.97 -6.38 -5.89
C ALA A 183 21.46 -4.93 -5.99
N PHE A 184 22.74 -4.81 -6.31
CA PHE A 184 23.42 -3.53 -6.42
C PHE A 184 23.71 -3.20 -7.88
N ASP A 185 23.37 -1.99 -8.32
CA ASP A 185 23.62 -1.49 -9.66
C ASP A 185 24.96 -0.75 -9.71
N GLN A 186 26.00 -1.44 -10.13
CA GLN A 186 27.35 -0.90 -10.24
C GLN A 186 27.45 0.18 -11.32
N ASP A 187 26.67 0.06 -12.40
CA ASP A 187 26.68 1.04 -13.50
C ASP A 187 26.10 2.37 -13.04
N ARG A 188 25.05 2.33 -12.22
CA ARG A 188 24.47 3.52 -11.60
C ARG A 188 25.47 4.19 -10.63
N GLN A 189 26.19 3.41 -9.83
CA GLN A 189 27.25 3.97 -8.99
C GLN A 189 28.38 4.59 -9.82
N ASN A 190 28.81 3.92 -10.90
CA ASN A 190 29.82 4.44 -11.80
C ASN A 190 29.38 5.72 -12.53
N ALA A 191 28.06 5.92 -12.70
CA ALA A 191 27.47 7.14 -13.22
C ALA A 191 27.41 8.29 -12.19
N GLY A 192 27.87 8.06 -10.94
CA GLY A 192 28.03 9.07 -9.90
C GLY A 192 26.90 9.12 -8.87
N TYR A 193 25.99 8.17 -8.87
CA TYR A 193 24.96 8.07 -7.83
C TYR A 193 25.57 7.58 -6.51
N ALA A 194 25.05 8.09 -5.40
CA ALA A 194 25.44 7.61 -4.08
C ALA A 194 25.06 6.12 -3.89
N GLU A 195 25.82 5.41 -3.07
CA GLU A 195 25.67 3.95 -2.88
C GLU A 195 24.25 3.56 -2.52
N GLU A 196 23.62 4.28 -1.61
CA GLU A 196 22.25 4.02 -1.17
C GLU A 196 21.20 4.16 -2.29
N ASN A 197 21.54 4.87 -3.38
CA ASN A 197 20.68 5.06 -4.55
C ASN A 197 20.90 4.03 -5.67
N CYS A 198 21.70 2.98 -5.40
CA CYS A 198 22.05 1.95 -6.37
C CYS A 198 21.42 0.58 -6.05
N TRP A 199 20.72 0.44 -4.94
CA TRP A 199 20.11 -0.84 -4.55
C TRP A 199 18.70 -1.00 -5.16
N TYR A 200 18.44 -2.18 -5.70
CA TYR A 200 17.16 -2.52 -6.32
C TYR A 200 16.71 -3.94 -5.98
N THR A 201 15.47 -4.25 -6.29
CA THR A 201 14.91 -5.59 -6.23
C THR A 201 14.22 -5.96 -7.54
N THR A 202 13.92 -7.24 -7.73
CA THR A 202 13.16 -7.81 -8.85
C THR A 202 12.20 -8.87 -8.33
N ALA A 203 11.27 -9.34 -9.16
CA ALA A 203 10.41 -10.47 -8.81
C ALA A 203 11.19 -11.69 -8.32
N GLU A 204 12.28 -12.06 -9.01
CA GLU A 204 13.13 -13.20 -8.64
C GLU A 204 13.79 -12.99 -7.28
N LEU A 205 14.35 -11.81 -7.03
CA LEU A 205 14.99 -11.46 -5.75
C LEU A 205 13.97 -11.44 -4.60
N ILE A 206 12.78 -10.88 -4.82
CA ILE A 206 11.69 -10.90 -3.83
C ILE A 206 11.31 -12.34 -3.51
N ASN A 207 11.05 -13.18 -4.51
CA ASN A 207 10.71 -14.59 -4.33
C ASN A 207 11.81 -15.37 -3.59
N SER A 208 13.09 -15.09 -3.88
CA SER A 208 14.23 -15.66 -3.17
C SER A 208 14.25 -15.25 -1.69
N GLY A 209 14.03 -13.97 -1.40
CA GLY A 209 13.91 -13.45 -0.04
C GLY A 209 12.75 -14.06 0.72
N LEU A 210 11.56 -14.11 0.13
CA LEU A 210 10.37 -14.71 0.72
C LEU A 210 10.60 -16.19 1.10
N ALA A 211 11.18 -16.95 0.17
CA ALA A 211 11.51 -18.37 0.40
C ALA A 211 12.52 -18.54 1.55
N SER A 212 13.56 -17.71 1.60
CA SER A 212 14.62 -17.78 2.61
C SER A 212 14.12 -17.45 4.02
N TYR A 213 13.11 -16.57 4.13
CA TYR A 213 12.56 -16.13 5.41
C TYR A 213 11.21 -16.77 5.75
N GLY A 214 10.72 -17.68 4.92
CA GLY A 214 9.44 -18.36 5.15
C GLY A 214 8.24 -17.42 5.14
N VAL A 215 8.31 -16.30 4.40
CA VAL A 215 7.19 -15.37 4.23
C VAL A 215 6.31 -15.85 3.09
N SER A 216 5.02 -16.05 3.37
CA SER A 216 4.05 -16.48 2.36
C SER A 216 3.45 -15.28 1.61
N LEU A 217 3.37 -15.40 0.30
CA LEU A 217 2.52 -14.51 -0.52
C LEU A 217 1.05 -14.95 -0.55
N ASN A 218 0.72 -16.16 -0.12
CA ASN A 218 -0.68 -16.57 -0.02
C ASN A 218 -1.33 -15.89 1.18
N GLY A 219 -2.50 -15.32 0.98
CA GLY A 219 -3.23 -14.65 2.04
C GLY A 219 -4.50 -14.00 1.53
N ASP A 220 -5.38 -13.68 2.48
CA ASP A 220 -6.59 -12.91 2.18
C ASP A 220 -6.19 -11.48 1.82
N ASN A 221 -6.73 -10.99 0.71
CA ASN A 221 -6.47 -9.66 0.21
C ASN A 221 -7.75 -8.84 0.24
N THR A 222 -7.61 -7.56 0.57
CA THR A 222 -8.71 -6.60 0.55
C THR A 222 -8.51 -5.65 -0.63
N PRO A 223 -9.56 -5.34 -1.42
CA PRO A 223 -9.45 -4.31 -2.43
C PRO A 223 -9.04 -2.97 -1.82
N LEU A 224 -8.17 -2.24 -2.51
CA LEU A 224 -7.74 -0.91 -2.07
C LEU A 224 -8.94 0.06 -1.99
N PHE A 225 -9.81 0.00 -3.00
CA PHE A 225 -11.01 0.82 -3.14
C PHE A 225 -12.20 -0.03 -3.62
N GLN A 226 -13.39 0.52 -3.50
CA GLN A 226 -14.55 0.00 -4.21
C GLN A 226 -14.48 0.46 -5.68
N PHE A 227 -13.94 -0.39 -6.54
CA PHE A 227 -13.86 -0.11 -7.97
C PHE A 227 -15.17 -0.38 -8.69
N GLY A 228 -15.48 0.42 -9.71
CA GLY A 228 -16.66 0.22 -10.54
C GLY A 228 -16.88 1.33 -11.56
N GLU A 229 -17.96 1.20 -12.30
CA GLU A 229 -18.46 2.27 -13.15
C GLU A 229 -19.08 3.37 -12.29
N ARG A 230 -18.73 4.60 -12.60
CA ARG A 230 -19.31 5.77 -11.92
C ARG A 230 -19.76 6.81 -12.94
N PRO A 231 -20.79 7.62 -12.61
CA PRO A 231 -21.12 8.79 -13.41
C PRO A 231 -19.90 9.73 -13.50
N ALA A 232 -19.60 10.18 -14.70
CA ALA A 232 -18.57 11.20 -14.87
C ALA A 232 -19.00 12.48 -14.14
N VAL A 233 -18.10 13.04 -13.32
CA VAL A 233 -18.28 14.42 -12.84
C VAL A 233 -18.02 15.33 -14.02
N ASP A 234 -18.90 16.30 -14.28
CA ASP A 234 -18.69 17.24 -15.39
C ASP A 234 -17.48 18.13 -15.06
N PRO A 235 -16.41 18.10 -15.86
CA PRO A 235 -15.27 18.99 -15.66
C PRO A 235 -15.63 20.48 -15.72
N ALA A 236 -16.77 20.84 -16.32
CA ALA A 236 -17.26 22.21 -16.32
C ALA A 236 -17.69 22.70 -14.93
N ASP A 237 -18.14 21.78 -14.05
CA ASP A 237 -18.56 22.11 -12.70
C ASP A 237 -17.37 22.06 -11.72
N ARG A 238 -16.47 21.08 -11.86
CA ARG A 238 -15.29 20.85 -10.99
C ARG A 238 -14.10 20.39 -11.80
N SER A 239 -13.47 21.31 -12.51
CA SER A 239 -12.32 21.02 -13.35
C SER A 239 -11.09 20.70 -12.52
N GLY A 240 -10.54 19.51 -12.74
CA GLY A 240 -9.33 18.98 -12.08
C GLY A 240 -8.21 18.71 -13.07
N MET A 241 -7.94 19.63 -13.98
CA MET A 241 -7.02 19.39 -15.09
C MET A 241 -5.55 19.40 -14.68
N ASN A 242 -5.15 20.32 -13.79
CA ASN A 242 -3.76 20.46 -13.40
C ASN A 242 -3.68 20.55 -11.87
N LEU A 243 -3.16 19.51 -11.26
CA LEU A 243 -2.89 19.43 -9.83
C LEU A 243 -1.40 19.61 -9.59
N THR A 244 -1.05 20.52 -8.69
CA THR A 244 0.33 20.66 -8.17
C THR A 244 0.30 20.38 -6.68
N ILE A 245 1.14 19.47 -6.23
CA ILE A 245 1.34 19.13 -4.83
C ILE A 245 2.76 19.52 -4.46
N THR A 246 2.91 20.46 -3.53
CA THR A 246 4.21 20.81 -2.96
C THR A 246 4.36 20.05 -1.64
N PHE A 247 5.19 19.02 -1.62
CA PHE A 247 5.59 18.31 -0.41
C PHE A 247 6.70 19.06 0.32
N SER A 248 7.63 19.63 -0.44
CA SER A 248 8.71 20.51 0.06
C SER A 248 9.16 21.43 -1.08
N PRO A 249 10.06 22.42 -0.81
CA PRO A 249 10.64 23.23 -1.87
C PRO A 249 11.38 22.46 -2.96
N ASP A 250 11.93 21.30 -2.60
CA ASP A 250 12.73 20.44 -3.47
C ASP A 250 11.93 19.23 -4.01
N ASP A 251 10.64 19.12 -3.65
CA ASP A 251 9.78 18.00 -4.00
C ASP A 251 8.38 18.50 -4.33
N ILE A 252 8.13 18.65 -5.63
CA ILE A 252 6.89 19.19 -6.19
C ILE A 252 6.42 18.29 -7.31
N ASP A 253 5.25 17.72 -7.12
CA ASP A 253 4.57 16.89 -8.11
C ASP A 253 3.53 17.69 -8.88
N CYS A 254 3.58 17.56 -10.20
CA CYS A 254 2.58 18.07 -11.12
C CYS A 254 1.87 16.92 -11.81
N LEU A 255 0.57 16.80 -11.60
CA LEU A 255 -0.30 15.78 -12.18
C LEU A 255 -1.26 16.47 -13.16
N ASN A 256 -0.94 16.38 -14.45
CA ASN A 256 -1.67 17.07 -15.51
C ASN A 256 -2.50 16.04 -16.30
N TYR A 257 -3.81 16.29 -16.42
CA TYR A 257 -4.71 15.41 -17.16
C TYR A 257 -4.51 15.56 -18.65
N ASP A 258 -4.10 14.48 -19.30
CA ASP A 258 -4.02 14.37 -20.76
C ASP A 258 -5.29 13.75 -21.32
N THR A 259 -6.07 14.53 -22.04
CA THR A 259 -7.32 14.10 -22.67
C THR A 259 -7.12 13.06 -23.77
N GLY A 260 -5.91 12.95 -24.32
CA GLY A 260 -5.58 11.97 -25.36
C GLY A 260 -5.37 10.56 -24.82
N THR A 261 -4.75 10.46 -23.62
CA THR A 261 -4.49 9.18 -22.93
C THR A 261 -5.53 8.87 -21.88
N GLY A 262 -6.25 9.88 -21.38
CA GLY A 262 -7.16 9.73 -20.23
C GLY A 262 -6.46 9.58 -18.89
N LEU A 263 -5.18 9.95 -18.78
CA LEU A 263 -4.36 9.80 -17.60
C LEU A 263 -3.89 11.14 -17.05
N TYR A 264 -3.65 11.18 -15.75
CA TYR A 264 -2.87 12.23 -15.10
C TYR A 264 -1.39 11.89 -15.24
N ALA A 265 -0.68 12.59 -16.11
CA ALA A 265 0.76 12.43 -16.32
C ALA A 265 1.54 13.12 -15.20
N LEU A 266 2.46 12.37 -14.57
CA LEU A 266 3.31 12.89 -13.49
C LEU A 266 4.52 13.62 -14.07
N SER A 267 4.79 14.81 -13.54
CA SER A 267 5.94 15.65 -13.87
C SER A 267 6.49 16.31 -12.61
N ASN A 268 7.77 16.63 -12.61
CA ASN A 268 8.41 17.41 -11.55
C ASN A 268 7.92 18.87 -11.57
N GLY A 269 8.21 19.61 -10.51
CA GLY A 269 7.84 21.03 -10.38
C GLY A 269 8.40 21.97 -11.46
N ASP A 270 9.47 21.56 -12.16
CA ASP A 270 10.03 22.26 -13.32
C ASP A 270 9.36 21.89 -14.65
N GLY A 271 8.35 21.02 -14.60
CA GLY A 271 7.61 20.52 -15.77
C GLY A 271 8.28 19.36 -16.50
N SER A 272 9.44 18.88 -16.08
CA SER A 272 10.07 17.71 -16.67
C SER A 272 9.26 16.44 -16.35
N PRO A 273 9.03 15.52 -17.33
CA PRO A 273 8.25 14.32 -17.08
C PRO A 273 8.98 13.37 -16.15
N VAL A 274 8.25 12.79 -15.20
CA VAL A 274 8.76 11.68 -14.37
C VAL A 274 8.70 10.41 -15.22
N GLN A 275 9.86 9.82 -15.46
CA GLN A 275 10.02 8.64 -16.29
C GLN A 275 10.60 7.48 -15.48
N ASP A 276 10.12 6.29 -15.78
CA ASP A 276 10.69 5.06 -15.24
C ASP A 276 12.06 4.80 -15.84
N ALA A 277 13.06 4.62 -15.01
CA ALA A 277 14.44 4.39 -15.45
C ALA A 277 14.65 3.02 -16.14
N ASP A 278 13.72 2.06 -15.95
CA ASP A 278 13.82 0.73 -16.57
C ASP A 278 13.38 0.74 -18.03
N ASN A 279 12.32 1.48 -18.36
CA ASN A 279 11.70 1.43 -19.69
C ASN A 279 11.49 2.80 -20.36
N GLY A 280 11.80 3.90 -19.68
CA GLY A 280 11.64 5.27 -20.19
C GLY A 280 10.18 5.73 -20.31
N GLN A 281 9.21 4.98 -19.80
CA GLN A 281 7.81 5.37 -19.83
C GLN A 281 7.53 6.50 -18.85
N GLN A 282 6.78 7.51 -19.28
CA GLN A 282 6.25 8.51 -18.37
C GLN A 282 5.21 7.89 -17.46
N VAL A 283 5.30 8.22 -16.18
CA VAL A 283 4.38 7.76 -15.15
C VAL A 283 3.04 8.48 -15.28
N GLY A 284 1.95 7.70 -15.20
CA GLY A 284 0.61 8.26 -15.32
C GLY A 284 -0.45 7.40 -14.63
N PHE A 285 -1.53 8.06 -14.19
CA PHE A 285 -2.56 7.47 -13.35
C PHE A 285 -3.96 7.79 -13.86
N THR A 286 -4.87 6.82 -13.71
CA THR A 286 -6.31 7.03 -13.94
C THR A 286 -6.91 7.83 -12.78
N ASN A 287 -6.46 7.54 -11.55
CA ASN A 287 -6.97 8.07 -10.31
C ASN A 287 -5.88 8.81 -9.53
N VAL A 288 -6.22 9.96 -8.99
CA VAL A 288 -5.35 10.72 -8.08
C VAL A 288 -6.09 11.02 -6.80
N PHE A 289 -5.50 10.62 -5.68
CA PHE A 289 -6.01 10.92 -4.34
C PHE A 289 -5.04 11.85 -3.62
N VAL A 290 -5.58 12.83 -2.92
CA VAL A 290 -4.83 13.62 -1.95
C VAL A 290 -5.54 13.50 -0.62
N PHE A 291 -5.01 12.68 0.27
CA PHE A 291 -5.53 12.51 1.63
C PHE A 291 -4.99 13.62 2.53
N TYR A 292 -5.86 14.48 3.00
CA TYR A 292 -5.55 15.51 4.00
C TYR A 292 -5.58 14.86 5.38
N ALA A 293 -4.40 14.72 5.98
CA ALA A 293 -4.23 14.13 7.30
C ALA A 293 -3.60 15.14 8.26
N SER A 294 -4.16 15.30 9.45
CA SER A 294 -3.55 16.17 10.48
C SER A 294 -2.14 15.69 10.76
N SER A 295 -1.18 16.60 10.78
CA SER A 295 0.24 16.26 10.89
C SER A 295 0.97 17.08 11.96
N GLY A 296 2.02 16.49 12.52
CA GLY A 296 2.92 17.07 13.50
C GLY A 296 4.32 16.51 13.36
N ILE A 297 5.07 16.53 14.44
CA ILE A 297 6.42 15.95 14.56
C ILE A 297 6.41 14.99 15.74
N LYS A 298 7.00 13.81 15.55
CA LYS A 298 7.14 12.80 16.62
C LYS A 298 8.16 13.26 17.67
N ASP A 299 8.29 12.47 18.69
CA ASP A 299 9.15 12.72 19.86
C ASP A 299 10.66 12.81 19.54
N ASP A 300 11.11 12.25 18.42
CA ASP A 300 12.48 12.41 17.92
C ASP A 300 12.77 13.83 17.36
N GLY A 301 11.75 14.69 17.25
CA GLY A 301 11.87 16.06 16.73
C GLY A 301 12.11 16.15 15.22
N TYR A 302 12.00 15.04 14.49
CA TYR A 302 12.37 14.96 13.08
C TYR A 302 11.36 14.18 12.24
N THR A 303 10.92 12.99 12.68
CA THR A 303 9.94 12.15 11.97
C THR A 303 8.57 12.80 11.98
N ARG A 304 7.89 12.77 10.83
CA ARG A 304 6.53 13.30 10.71
C ARG A 304 5.53 12.38 11.39
N GLN A 305 4.65 13.00 12.15
CA GLN A 305 3.48 12.36 12.74
C GLN A 305 2.26 12.66 11.89
N TYR A 306 1.41 11.67 11.66
CA TYR A 306 0.12 11.84 11.00
C TYR A 306 -0.98 11.16 11.79
N ASP A 307 -2.13 11.82 11.87
CA ASP A 307 -3.36 11.18 12.29
C ASP A 307 -3.99 10.49 11.07
N MET A 308 -3.87 9.17 11.04
CA MET A 308 -4.40 8.33 9.98
C MET A 308 -5.75 7.71 10.31
N THR A 309 -6.48 8.26 11.29
CA THR A 309 -7.81 7.75 11.66
C THR A 309 -8.94 8.35 10.82
N ALA A 310 -8.84 9.62 10.47
CA ALA A 310 -9.85 10.31 9.66
C ALA A 310 -9.29 11.58 9.01
N GLY A 311 -9.88 11.98 7.89
CA GLY A 311 -9.56 13.22 7.21
C GLY A 311 -10.50 13.53 6.06
N THR A 312 -10.18 14.60 5.37
CA THR A 312 -10.80 14.98 4.10
C THR A 312 -9.80 14.81 2.98
N GLY A 313 -10.17 15.12 1.76
CA GLY A 313 -9.22 15.06 0.66
C GLY A 313 -9.84 15.39 -0.68
N LEU A 314 -9.05 15.10 -1.71
CA LEU A 314 -9.43 15.26 -3.11
C LEU A 314 -9.36 13.90 -3.80
N TYR A 315 -10.31 13.64 -4.68
CA TYR A 315 -10.24 12.58 -5.65
C TYR A 315 -10.35 13.17 -7.05
N LEU A 316 -9.35 12.91 -7.90
CA LEU A 316 -9.33 13.37 -9.28
C LEU A 316 -9.45 12.18 -10.23
N HIS A 317 -10.28 12.32 -11.23
CA HIS A 317 -10.54 11.32 -12.27
C HIS A 317 -11.12 12.00 -13.51
N GLY A 318 -10.68 11.60 -14.71
CA GLY A 318 -11.25 12.06 -15.97
C GLY A 318 -11.20 13.58 -16.20
N GLY A 319 -10.22 14.28 -15.62
CA GLY A 319 -10.07 15.73 -15.71
C GLY A 319 -10.99 16.52 -14.78
N ALA A 320 -11.75 15.83 -13.92
CA ALA A 320 -12.60 16.42 -12.88
C ALA A 320 -12.08 16.08 -11.48
N TRP A 321 -12.60 16.77 -10.46
CA TRP A 321 -12.29 16.48 -9.07
C TRP A 321 -13.51 16.53 -8.18
N GLU A 322 -13.43 15.84 -7.04
CA GLU A 322 -14.43 15.93 -5.98
C GLU A 322 -13.77 15.90 -4.62
N ARG A 323 -14.45 16.48 -3.63
CA ARG A 323 -14.06 16.37 -2.23
C ARG A 323 -14.44 14.99 -1.73
N ILE A 324 -13.55 14.41 -0.94
CA ILE A 324 -13.77 13.14 -0.24
C ILE A 324 -13.63 13.32 1.28
N ASN A 325 -14.25 12.41 2.02
CA ASN A 325 -13.94 12.16 3.42
C ASN A 325 -13.45 10.73 3.54
N TRP A 326 -12.49 10.49 4.41
CA TRP A 326 -11.96 9.16 4.64
C TRP A 326 -11.81 8.89 6.14
N THR A 327 -11.99 7.63 6.50
CA THR A 327 -11.76 7.11 7.86
C THR A 327 -11.02 5.80 7.79
N LYS A 328 -10.32 5.47 8.88
CA LYS A 328 -9.56 4.25 9.04
C LYS A 328 -9.57 3.85 10.51
N GLU A 329 -9.90 2.61 10.83
CA GLU A 329 -10.05 2.17 12.21
C GLU A 329 -8.70 2.05 12.93
N ASP A 330 -7.74 1.38 12.30
CA ASP A 330 -6.39 1.16 12.81
C ASP A 330 -5.36 1.01 11.67
N ALA A 331 -4.13 0.64 12.00
CA ALA A 331 -3.06 0.52 11.01
C ALA A 331 -3.33 -0.54 9.93
N THR A 332 -4.13 -1.55 10.22
CA THR A 332 -4.48 -2.66 9.33
C THR A 332 -5.87 -2.55 8.73
N GLY A 333 -6.71 -1.67 9.28
CA GLY A 333 -8.06 -1.42 8.80
C GLY A 333 -8.06 -0.75 7.41
N PRO A 334 -9.01 -1.10 6.53
CA PRO A 334 -9.13 -0.48 5.21
C PRO A 334 -9.56 0.98 5.33
N PHE A 335 -9.25 1.75 4.29
CA PHE A 335 -9.82 3.09 4.13
C PHE A 335 -11.30 2.99 3.76
N ALA A 336 -12.16 3.62 4.56
CA ALA A 336 -13.55 3.89 4.18
C ALA A 336 -13.61 5.31 3.60
N ILE A 337 -13.90 5.41 2.30
CA ILE A 337 -13.93 6.68 1.59
C ILE A 337 -15.35 7.00 1.16
N THR A 338 -15.79 8.23 1.41
CA THR A 338 -17.11 8.71 1.01
C THR A 338 -17.00 10.02 0.22
N ASN A 339 -17.98 10.26 -0.64
CA ASN A 339 -18.17 11.55 -1.31
C ASN A 339 -18.76 12.61 -0.35
N GLU A 340 -19.00 13.81 -0.83
CA GLU A 340 -19.61 14.90 -0.05
C GLU A 340 -21.02 14.58 0.47
N ALA A 341 -21.75 13.69 -0.19
CA ALA A 341 -23.09 13.24 0.25
C ALA A 341 -23.03 12.17 1.35
N GLY A 342 -21.82 11.67 1.70
CA GLY A 342 -21.62 10.60 2.67
C GLY A 342 -21.84 9.20 2.09
N GLU A 343 -21.95 9.07 0.77
CA GLU A 343 -22.07 7.81 0.07
C GLU A 343 -20.67 7.21 -0.17
N THR A 344 -20.55 5.89 -0.15
CA THR A 344 -19.28 5.21 -0.44
C THR A 344 -18.78 5.62 -1.83
N LEU A 345 -17.52 6.05 -1.90
CA LEU A 345 -16.90 6.44 -3.15
C LEU A 345 -16.66 5.21 -4.04
N VAL A 346 -17.23 5.22 -5.22
CA VAL A 346 -16.87 4.27 -6.28
C VAL A 346 -15.72 4.86 -7.07
N VAL A 347 -14.61 4.12 -7.17
CA VAL A 347 -13.36 4.53 -7.83
C VAL A 347 -13.29 3.94 -9.23
N SER A 348 -12.85 4.70 -10.20
CA SER A 348 -12.64 4.20 -11.56
C SER A 348 -11.55 3.15 -11.62
N GLN A 349 -11.75 2.15 -12.48
CA GLN A 349 -10.74 1.12 -12.69
C GLN A 349 -9.48 1.71 -13.33
N GLY A 350 -8.32 1.39 -12.79
CA GLY A 350 -7.02 1.86 -13.27
C GLY A 350 -6.03 2.17 -12.14
N LYS A 351 -4.81 2.54 -12.54
CA LYS A 351 -3.72 2.87 -11.61
C LYS A 351 -4.03 4.12 -10.80
N SER A 352 -3.49 4.17 -9.57
CA SER A 352 -3.74 5.27 -8.64
C SER A 352 -2.44 5.91 -8.14
N PHE A 353 -2.45 7.23 -7.99
CA PHE A 353 -1.49 8.00 -7.20
C PHE A 353 -2.18 8.43 -5.90
N ILE A 354 -1.52 8.21 -4.77
CA ILE A 354 -2.03 8.57 -3.44
C ILE A 354 -1.01 9.49 -2.77
N ALA A 355 -1.35 10.77 -2.62
CA ALA A 355 -0.60 11.70 -1.80
C ALA A 355 -1.18 11.73 -0.38
N ILE A 356 -0.32 11.56 0.64
CA ILE A 356 -0.68 11.83 2.03
C ILE A 356 -0.12 13.21 2.38
N TRP A 357 -1.01 14.19 2.57
CA TRP A 357 -0.64 15.57 2.68
C TRP A 357 -1.06 16.17 4.03
N GLY A 358 -0.07 16.67 4.76
CA GLY A 358 -0.27 17.19 6.11
C GLY A 358 -0.56 18.69 6.21
N GLY A 359 -0.45 19.43 5.11
CA GLY A 359 -0.62 20.89 5.13
C GLY A 359 0.42 21.64 5.96
N TYR A 360 1.57 21.00 6.21
CA TYR A 360 2.63 21.53 7.06
C TYR A 360 3.28 22.78 6.45
N TYR A 361 4.07 23.51 7.26
CA TYR A 361 4.75 24.72 6.79
C TYR A 361 5.58 24.45 5.53
N GLY A 362 5.39 25.28 4.50
CA GLY A 362 6.03 25.13 3.20
C GLY A 362 5.30 24.20 2.22
N GLN A 363 4.30 23.46 2.68
CA GLN A 363 3.46 22.61 1.82
C GLN A 363 2.28 23.39 1.23
N SER A 364 1.94 23.09 0.00
CA SER A 364 0.77 23.66 -0.69
C SER A 364 0.15 22.70 -1.69
N ILE A 365 -1.11 22.92 -2.01
CA ILE A 365 -1.82 22.27 -3.12
C ILE A 365 -2.45 23.36 -3.96
N SER A 366 -2.29 23.21 -5.27
CA SER A 366 -2.94 24.05 -6.28
C SER A 366 -3.65 23.17 -7.29
N LEU A 367 -4.89 23.46 -7.59
CA LEU A 367 -5.67 22.79 -8.61
C LEU A 367 -6.26 23.81 -9.55
N THR A 368 -6.09 23.62 -10.85
CA THR A 368 -6.59 24.55 -11.86
C THR A 368 -7.34 23.83 -12.98
N ALA A 369 -8.27 24.56 -13.58
CA ALA A 369 -8.93 24.16 -14.81
C ALA A 369 -8.00 24.30 -16.03
N ALA A 370 -8.46 23.84 -17.19
CA ALA A 370 -7.71 23.93 -18.44
C ALA A 370 -7.38 25.39 -18.87
N ASP A 371 -8.20 26.35 -18.49
CA ASP A 371 -8.00 27.78 -18.73
C ASP A 371 -7.09 28.48 -17.71
N GLY A 372 -6.57 27.71 -16.72
CA GLY A 372 -5.75 28.21 -15.63
C GLY A 372 -6.53 28.79 -14.45
N SER A 373 -7.87 28.77 -14.47
CA SER A 373 -8.67 29.26 -13.32
C SER A 373 -8.49 28.32 -12.11
N ALA A 374 -8.23 28.94 -10.95
CA ALA A 374 -8.01 28.19 -9.71
C ALA A 374 -9.32 27.62 -9.15
N GLN A 375 -9.24 26.41 -8.61
CA GLN A 375 -10.35 25.76 -7.91
C GLN A 375 -10.30 26.09 -6.41
N THR A 376 -11.49 26.17 -5.79
CA THR A 376 -11.58 26.33 -4.33
C THR A 376 -11.51 24.98 -3.66
N LEU A 377 -10.40 24.72 -2.99
CA LEU A 377 -10.11 23.46 -2.32
C LEU A 377 -10.65 23.42 -0.88
N PRO A 378 -10.80 22.22 -0.28
CA PRO A 378 -11.06 22.10 1.15
C PRO A 378 -9.98 22.78 1.99
N ASP A 379 -10.36 23.13 3.22
CA ASP A 379 -9.40 23.69 4.18
C ASP A 379 -8.26 22.71 4.49
N LYS A 380 -7.12 23.27 4.78
CA LYS A 380 -5.94 22.48 5.23
C LYS A 380 -6.27 21.71 6.51
N PRO A 381 -5.69 20.50 6.70
CA PRO A 381 -5.83 19.79 7.96
C PRO A 381 -5.23 20.57 9.11
N ALA A 382 -5.74 20.35 10.31
CA ALA A 382 -5.16 20.93 11.52
C ALA A 382 -3.76 20.34 11.78
N LEU A 383 -2.86 21.14 12.34
CA LEU A 383 -1.58 20.64 12.81
C LEU A 383 -1.79 19.94 14.17
N LEU A 384 -1.11 18.82 14.36
CA LEU A 384 -1.02 18.14 15.65
C LEU A 384 -0.01 18.87 16.54
N GLU A 385 -0.21 18.80 17.84
CA GLU A 385 0.84 19.16 18.78
C GLU A 385 2.04 18.24 18.57
N SER A 386 3.26 18.78 18.63
CA SER A 386 4.47 17.98 18.53
C SER A 386 4.50 16.95 19.66
N GLY A 387 4.85 15.70 19.30
CA GLY A 387 4.88 14.60 20.24
C GLY A 387 5.75 14.89 21.46
N ILE A 388 5.28 14.48 22.64
CA ILE A 388 6.07 14.52 23.88
C ILE A 388 7.10 13.39 23.81
N PRO A 389 8.36 13.64 24.20
CA PRO A 389 9.36 12.58 24.29
C PRO A 389 8.81 11.42 25.11
N ASP A 390 8.78 10.24 24.53
CA ASP A 390 8.39 9.02 25.22
C ASP A 390 9.67 8.28 25.65
N ASP A 391 9.95 8.27 26.95
CA ASP A 391 11.04 7.49 27.51
C ASP A 391 10.96 6.00 27.13
N ALA A 392 9.74 5.50 26.86
CA ALA A 392 9.51 4.16 26.37
C ALA A 392 10.00 3.98 24.91
N ALA A 393 9.87 5.01 24.05
CA ALA A 393 10.38 4.94 22.68
C ALA A 393 11.91 4.86 22.65
N ALA A 394 12.59 5.65 23.49
CA ALA A 394 14.05 5.59 23.60
C ALA A 394 14.54 4.24 24.14
N ALA A 395 13.82 3.66 25.11
CA ALA A 395 14.12 2.33 25.64
C ALA A 395 13.88 1.23 24.60
N ALA A 396 12.78 1.31 23.85
CA ALA A 396 12.47 0.39 22.76
C ALA A 396 13.47 0.50 21.60
N GLU A 397 13.96 1.69 21.29
CA GLU A 397 15.02 1.89 20.31
C GLU A 397 16.33 1.22 20.73
N ALA A 398 16.73 1.35 21.99
CA ALA A 398 17.93 0.70 22.51
C ALA A 398 17.80 -0.82 22.49
N GLU A 399 16.65 -1.36 22.87
CA GLU A 399 16.35 -2.80 22.83
C GLU A 399 16.34 -3.31 21.37
N TYR A 400 15.71 -2.58 20.45
CA TYR A 400 15.68 -2.91 19.02
C TYR A 400 17.09 -2.95 18.42
N LYS A 401 17.93 -1.93 18.66
CA LYS A 401 19.32 -1.90 18.18
C LYS A 401 20.12 -3.09 18.72
N ALA A 402 19.97 -3.40 20.00
CA ALA A 402 20.64 -4.56 20.60
C ALA A 402 20.18 -5.89 19.99
N ALA A 403 18.88 -6.05 19.76
CA ALA A 403 18.33 -7.25 19.10
C ALA A 403 18.80 -7.37 17.64
N GLN A 404 18.91 -6.24 16.95
CA GLN A 404 19.40 -6.16 15.59
C GLN A 404 20.88 -6.55 15.49
N GLU A 405 21.71 -6.01 16.36
CA GLU A 405 23.13 -6.38 16.46
C GLU A 405 23.31 -7.88 16.76
N ALA A 406 22.50 -8.44 17.66
CA ALA A 406 22.53 -9.87 17.95
C ALA A 406 22.13 -10.73 16.75
N THR A 407 21.10 -10.32 16.00
CA THR A 407 20.64 -11.02 14.79
C THR A 407 21.69 -10.97 13.69
N ASN A 408 22.32 -9.81 13.48
CA ASN A 408 23.39 -9.66 12.51
C ASN A 408 24.61 -10.53 12.87
N ALA A 409 25.02 -10.54 14.13
CA ALA A 409 26.11 -11.37 14.59
C ALA A 409 25.82 -12.87 14.41
N GLN A 410 24.56 -13.31 14.63
CA GLN A 410 24.15 -14.69 14.36
C GLN A 410 24.19 -15.03 12.86
N ALA A 411 23.76 -14.11 12.00
CA ALA A 411 23.80 -14.30 10.55
C ALA A 411 25.23 -14.37 10.02
N GLU A 412 26.12 -13.51 10.52
CA GLU A 412 27.55 -13.56 10.20
C GLU A 412 28.21 -14.86 10.67
N LEU A 413 27.89 -15.30 11.87
CA LEU A 413 28.39 -16.57 12.41
C LEU A 413 27.92 -17.76 11.56
N ALA A 414 26.62 -17.78 11.16
CA ALA A 414 26.07 -18.83 10.31
C ALA A 414 26.75 -18.85 8.93
N ARG A 415 27.05 -17.69 8.35
CA ARG A 415 27.77 -17.57 7.09
C ARG A 415 29.21 -18.09 7.23
N ALA A 416 29.92 -17.65 8.26
CA ALA A 416 31.30 -18.12 8.51
C ALA A 416 31.35 -19.62 8.74
N GLN A 417 30.38 -20.20 9.45
CA GLN A 417 30.26 -21.64 9.63
C GLN A 417 29.98 -22.40 8.33
N ALA A 418 29.19 -21.82 7.42
CA ALA A 418 28.90 -22.40 6.10
C ALA A 418 30.13 -22.38 5.17
N GLU A 419 30.97 -21.34 5.26
CA GLU A 419 32.16 -21.18 4.44
C GLU A 419 33.40 -22.01 4.99
N LEU A 420 33.34 -22.37 6.26
CA LEU A 420 34.45 -23.05 6.92
C LEU A 420 34.86 -24.39 6.25
N PRO A 421 33.96 -25.29 5.81
CA PRO A 421 34.31 -26.53 5.14
C PRO A 421 35.05 -26.31 3.82
N ASP A 422 34.60 -25.31 3.02
CA ASP A 422 35.25 -24.99 1.74
C ASP A 422 36.66 -24.42 1.95
N ALA A 423 36.82 -23.56 2.95
CA ALA A 423 38.11 -23.01 3.33
C ALA A 423 39.06 -24.10 3.85
N GLN A 424 38.55 -25.08 4.62
CA GLN A 424 39.34 -26.23 5.08
C GLN A 424 39.79 -27.11 3.90
N THR A 425 38.89 -27.38 2.96
CA THR A 425 39.22 -28.15 1.76
C THR A 425 40.28 -27.44 0.92
N ALA A 426 40.14 -26.13 0.71
CA ALA A 426 41.13 -25.34 -0.02
C ALA A 426 42.51 -25.35 0.66
N LEU A 427 42.52 -25.30 2.01
CA LEU A 427 43.75 -25.37 2.77
C LEU A 427 44.44 -26.75 2.63
N GLU A 428 43.66 -27.84 2.69
CA GLU A 428 44.17 -29.20 2.51
C GLU A 428 44.76 -29.41 1.09
N GLU A 429 44.06 -28.88 0.07
CA GLU A 429 44.56 -28.95 -1.32
C GLU A 429 45.83 -28.12 -1.50
N ALA A 430 45.90 -26.91 -0.91
CA ALA A 430 47.11 -26.09 -0.97
C ALA A 430 48.29 -26.76 -0.25
N GLN A 431 48.07 -27.38 0.91
CA GLN A 431 49.09 -28.12 1.64
C GLN A 431 49.57 -29.33 0.85
N ALA A 432 48.67 -30.10 0.24
CA ALA A 432 49.03 -31.23 -0.60
C ALA A 432 49.86 -30.81 -1.84
N ALA A 433 49.52 -29.66 -2.43
CA ALA A 433 50.32 -29.11 -3.54
C ALA A 433 51.71 -28.67 -3.11
N LEU A 434 51.87 -28.08 -1.92
CA LEU A 434 53.15 -27.70 -1.34
C LEU A 434 54.00 -28.92 -1.02
N ASP A 435 53.41 -29.96 -0.46
CA ASP A 435 54.11 -31.21 -0.13
C ASP A 435 54.54 -31.97 -1.39
N ALA A 436 53.85 -31.79 -2.53
CA ALA A 436 54.18 -32.43 -3.80
C ALA A 436 55.30 -31.71 -4.56
N ASP A 437 55.58 -30.43 -4.30
CA ASP A 437 56.64 -29.63 -4.94
C ASP A 437 57.43 -28.81 -3.90
N PRO A 438 58.31 -29.47 -3.12
CA PRO A 438 59.05 -28.82 -2.05
C PRO A 438 60.15 -27.85 -2.52
N GLU A 439 60.39 -27.73 -3.85
CA GLU A 439 61.40 -26.81 -4.40
C GLU A 439 60.84 -25.45 -4.81
N ASN A 440 59.55 -25.22 -4.59
CA ASN A 440 58.89 -23.98 -4.96
C ASN A 440 58.68 -23.05 -3.73
N GLU A 441 59.74 -22.81 -2.94
CA GLU A 441 59.81 -21.79 -1.91
C GLU A 441 60.13 -20.40 -2.47
#